data_f2b34b42de00e51224d7acf262f0aa47
#
_entry.id   f2b34b42de00e51224d7acf262f0aa47
#
_cell.length_a   1.000
_cell.length_b   1.000
_cell.length_c   1.000
_cell.angle_alpha   90.00
_cell.angle_beta   90.00
_cell.angle_gamma   90.00
#
_symmetry.space_group_name_H-M   'P 1'
#
loop_
_entity.id
_entity.type
_entity.pdbx_description
1 polymer ?
#
loop_
_entity_poly.entity_id
_entity_poly.type
_entity_poly.pdbx_seq_one_letter_code
_entity_poly.pdbx_strand_id
1 'polypeptide(L)'
;MRRGRQASGRPFPKRGIQLIKVTAMSEEKQTKDKTAGKDHYPVLPLRDIVVFPYMIVPLFVGREKSINALEEVMRADKHILLAAQKNAGDDDPATDAIYQVGTLASVLQLLKLPDGTVKVLVEGTARARVLRYTDNANYFEAEVERIPETIGTKTEIEALARSAVSQFENYVKLNKKISPEVLGTVAQIEDYSKLADTIASHLAVKIADKQDVLETTVVSDRLEKVYTLMESEISVLQVERKIRSRVKRQMEKTQREYYLNEQMKAIQRELGEQDDSRDELNELE
;
A
#
# COMPACT_ATOMS: atom_id res chain seq x y z
N MET A 1 -35.57 42.44 77.29
CA MET A 1 -36.69 41.57 76.86
C MET A 1 -36.47 41.10 75.45
N ARG A 2 -36.59 39.85 75.21
CA ARG A 2 -36.82 38.95 74.07
C ARG A 2 -35.71 37.92 73.84
N ARG A 3 -36.15 36.74 74.13
CA ARG A 3 -35.47 35.44 74.01
C ARG A 3 -35.29 35.09 72.56
N GLY A 4 -34.07 34.70 72.15
CA GLY A 4 -33.75 34.08 70.87
C GLY A 4 -33.45 32.59 71.06
N ARG A 5 -34.18 31.75 70.33
CA ARG A 5 -34.18 30.29 70.41
C ARG A 5 -32.85 29.73 69.83
N GLN A 6 -32.23 28.84 70.56
CA GLN A 6 -31.21 27.93 70.12
C GLN A 6 -31.85 26.88 69.19
N ALA A 7 -31.33 26.75 67.96
CA ALA A 7 -31.60 25.66 67.06
C ALA A 7 -30.48 24.65 67.13
N SER A 8 -30.78 23.48 67.65
CA SER A 8 -29.91 22.33 67.72
C SER A 8 -29.71 21.72 66.34
N GLY A 9 -28.59 21.98 65.71
CA GLY A 9 -28.15 21.32 64.49
C GLY A 9 -27.41 20.02 64.84
N ARG A 10 -28.00 18.88 64.49
CA ARG A 10 -27.32 17.59 64.58
C ARG A 10 -26.19 17.52 63.55
N PRO A 11 -25.02 16.95 63.88
CA PRO A 11 -23.94 16.80 62.94
C PRO A 11 -24.26 15.65 61.97
N PHE A 12 -24.12 15.91 60.67
CA PHE A 12 -24.16 14.88 59.64
C PHE A 12 -22.92 13.97 59.73
N PRO A 13 -23.08 12.65 59.56
CA PRO A 13 -21.93 11.76 59.57
C PRO A 13 -21.09 11.98 58.30
N LYS A 14 -19.82 12.29 58.52
CA LYS A 14 -18.78 12.30 57.49
C LYS A 14 -18.62 10.88 56.94
N ARG A 15 -19.27 10.56 55.81
CA ARG A 15 -18.93 9.39 55.05
C ARG A 15 -17.51 9.59 54.49
N GLY A 16 -16.58 8.83 55.05
CA GLY A 16 -15.24 8.68 54.51
C GLY A 16 -15.32 8.12 53.10
N ILE A 17 -14.84 8.92 52.17
CA ILE A 17 -14.55 8.42 50.82
C ILE A 17 -13.34 7.52 50.97
N GLN A 18 -13.57 6.21 51.04
CA GLN A 18 -12.51 5.23 50.86
C GLN A 18 -11.98 5.37 49.44
N LEU A 19 -10.80 5.93 49.31
CA LEU A 19 -10.02 5.88 48.05
C LEU A 19 -9.72 4.38 47.80
N ILE A 20 -10.52 3.77 46.95
CA ILE A 20 -10.18 2.48 46.35
C ILE A 20 -9.00 2.76 45.46
N LYS A 21 -7.81 2.41 45.96
CA LYS A 21 -6.63 2.23 45.11
C LYS A 21 -7.00 1.14 44.10
N VAL A 22 -7.40 1.57 42.90
CA VAL A 22 -7.38 0.69 41.73
C VAL A 22 -5.90 0.47 41.43
N THR A 23 -5.37 -0.60 42.00
CA THR A 23 -4.12 -1.20 41.53
C THR A 23 -4.42 -1.67 40.13
N ALA A 24 -3.97 -0.92 39.14
CA ALA A 24 -3.90 -1.37 37.78
C ALA A 24 -2.95 -2.58 37.76
N MET A 25 -3.52 -3.76 37.90
CA MET A 25 -2.87 -4.98 37.43
C MET A 25 -2.84 -4.84 35.91
N SER A 26 -1.71 -4.37 35.41
CA SER A 26 -1.26 -4.66 34.05
C SER A 26 -1.26 -6.17 33.91
N GLU A 27 -2.35 -6.71 33.42
CA GLU A 27 -2.32 -8.02 32.78
C GLU A 27 -1.44 -7.85 31.54
N GLU A 28 -0.15 -8.04 31.74
CA GLU A 28 0.74 -8.56 30.70
C GLU A 28 0.06 -9.86 30.25
N LYS A 29 -0.74 -9.77 29.20
CA LYS A 29 -0.98 -10.90 28.32
C LYS A 29 0.38 -11.26 27.74
N GLN A 30 1.13 -12.03 28.50
CA GLN A 30 2.12 -12.94 27.94
C GLN A 30 1.34 -13.81 26.95
N THR A 31 1.32 -13.38 25.70
CA THR A 31 1.09 -14.26 24.57
C THR A 31 2.14 -15.36 24.76
N LYS A 32 1.68 -16.50 25.27
CA LYS A 32 2.45 -17.73 25.26
C LYS A 32 2.91 -17.90 23.83
N ASP A 33 4.19 -17.65 23.64
CA ASP A 33 4.96 -18.07 22.50
C ASP A 33 4.77 -19.59 22.41
N LYS A 34 3.79 -20.01 21.63
CA LYS A 34 3.61 -21.41 21.29
C LYS A 34 4.84 -21.74 20.47
N THR A 35 5.77 -22.45 21.10
CA THR A 35 6.81 -23.28 20.48
C THR A 35 6.51 -23.54 19.02
N ALA A 36 7.52 -23.35 18.16
CA ALA A 36 7.54 -23.59 16.73
C ALA A 36 6.85 -24.91 16.35
N GLY A 37 5.53 -24.89 16.32
CA GLY A 37 4.69 -25.90 15.73
C GLY A 37 4.70 -25.64 14.24
N LYS A 38 4.95 -26.65 13.46
CA LYS A 38 4.79 -26.61 12.03
C LYS A 38 3.32 -26.40 11.74
N ASP A 39 2.96 -25.15 11.44
CA ASP A 39 1.58 -24.77 11.20
C ASP A 39 1.28 -24.92 9.70
N HIS A 40 0.17 -25.59 9.37
CA HIS A 40 -0.33 -25.73 8.02
C HIS A 40 -1.33 -24.60 7.74
N TYR A 41 -1.12 -23.89 6.63
CA TYR A 41 -2.01 -22.80 6.21
C TYR A 41 -2.43 -22.97 4.77
N PRO A 42 -3.70 -22.69 4.42
CA PRO A 42 -4.08 -22.46 3.04
C PRO A 42 -3.27 -21.32 2.44
N VAL A 43 -2.87 -21.47 1.17
CA VAL A 43 -2.04 -20.50 0.45
C VAL A 43 -2.88 -19.84 -0.64
N LEU A 44 -2.83 -18.50 -0.69
CA LEU A 44 -3.45 -17.71 -1.74
C LEU A 44 -2.37 -17.12 -2.65
N PRO A 45 -2.18 -17.66 -3.88
CA PRO A 45 -1.26 -17.10 -4.85
C PRO A 45 -1.77 -15.75 -5.39
N LEU A 46 -0.95 -14.69 -5.27
CA LEU A 46 -1.24 -13.33 -5.71
C LEU A 46 -0.53 -13.03 -7.02
N ARG A 47 -1.24 -12.47 -8.02
CA ARG A 47 -0.70 -12.22 -9.38
C ARG A 47 0.19 -10.99 -9.45
N ASP A 48 -0.29 -9.88 -8.91
CA ASP A 48 0.18 -8.52 -9.19
C ASP A 48 0.47 -7.69 -7.94
N ILE A 49 0.42 -8.33 -6.77
CA ILE A 49 0.65 -7.66 -5.49
C ILE A 49 1.50 -8.51 -4.55
N VAL A 50 2.40 -7.85 -3.84
CA VAL A 50 3.06 -8.38 -2.65
C VAL A 50 2.43 -7.71 -1.44
N VAL A 51 1.91 -8.51 -0.51
CA VAL A 51 1.32 -8.01 0.73
C VAL A 51 2.37 -8.05 1.81
N PHE A 52 2.56 -6.91 2.47
CA PHE A 52 3.48 -6.77 3.59
C PHE A 52 2.75 -6.94 4.93
N PRO A 53 3.45 -7.26 6.03
CA PRO A 53 2.90 -7.15 7.38
C PRO A 53 2.29 -5.77 7.62
N TYR A 54 1.23 -5.70 8.43
CA TYR A 54 0.46 -4.49 8.76
C TYR A 54 -0.30 -3.85 7.58
N MET A 55 -0.26 -4.44 6.40
CA MET A 55 -0.98 -3.96 5.24
C MET A 55 -2.41 -4.49 5.24
N ILE A 56 -3.40 -3.60 5.12
CA ILE A 56 -4.81 -3.97 4.93
C ILE A 56 -5.14 -3.74 3.46
N VAL A 57 -5.55 -4.81 2.77
CA VAL A 57 -5.81 -4.75 1.33
C VAL A 57 -7.04 -5.55 0.94
N PRO A 58 -7.91 -5.01 0.05
CA PRO A 58 -8.96 -5.76 -0.59
C PRO A 58 -8.39 -6.55 -1.78
N LEU A 59 -8.65 -7.85 -1.82
CA LEU A 59 -8.28 -8.73 -2.92
C LEU A 59 -9.54 -9.22 -3.63
N PHE A 60 -9.44 -9.39 -4.96
CA PHE A 60 -10.49 -9.99 -5.78
C PHE A 60 -10.03 -11.36 -6.25
N VAL A 61 -10.75 -12.40 -5.86
CA VAL A 61 -10.36 -13.80 -6.04
C VAL A 61 -11.42 -14.49 -6.90
N GLY A 62 -11.01 -14.97 -8.07
CA GLY A 62 -11.89 -15.64 -9.01
C GLY A 62 -11.47 -17.09 -9.35
N ARG A 63 -10.27 -17.53 -8.94
CA ARG A 63 -9.80 -18.90 -9.19
C ARG A 63 -10.45 -19.88 -8.21
N GLU A 64 -10.91 -21.00 -8.70
CA GLU A 64 -11.60 -22.02 -7.91
C GLU A 64 -10.76 -22.49 -6.70
N LYS A 65 -9.50 -22.87 -6.93
CA LYS A 65 -8.58 -23.27 -5.84
C LYS A 65 -8.42 -22.19 -4.77
N SER A 66 -8.37 -20.93 -5.17
CA SER A 66 -8.24 -19.79 -4.27
C SER A 66 -9.53 -19.51 -3.49
N ILE A 67 -10.69 -19.71 -4.10
CA ILE A 67 -11.99 -19.58 -3.44
C ILE A 67 -12.15 -20.70 -2.41
N ASN A 68 -11.79 -21.94 -2.76
CA ASN A 68 -11.82 -23.07 -1.83
C ASN A 68 -10.90 -22.84 -0.63
N ALA A 69 -9.70 -22.30 -0.84
CA ALA A 69 -8.79 -21.91 0.24
C ALA A 69 -9.43 -20.90 1.19
N LEU A 70 -10.07 -19.85 0.66
CA LEU A 70 -10.76 -18.85 1.47
C LEU A 70 -11.97 -19.41 2.23
N GLU A 71 -12.74 -20.33 1.63
CA GLU A 71 -13.85 -20.98 2.32
C GLU A 71 -13.37 -21.84 3.50
N GLU A 72 -12.26 -22.55 3.33
CA GLU A 72 -11.67 -23.34 4.42
C GLU A 72 -11.17 -22.43 5.53
N VAL A 73 -10.46 -21.35 5.20
CA VAL A 73 -9.99 -20.34 6.16
C VAL A 73 -11.15 -19.75 6.98
N MET A 74 -12.31 -19.51 6.36
CA MET A 74 -13.47 -18.97 7.08
C MET A 74 -14.11 -19.96 8.04
N ARG A 75 -13.92 -21.25 7.85
CA ARG A 75 -14.36 -22.32 8.77
C ARG A 75 -13.39 -22.55 9.92
N ALA A 76 -12.11 -22.22 9.70
CA ALA A 76 -11.01 -22.40 10.63
C ALA A 76 -10.65 -21.08 11.35
N ASP A 77 -9.37 -20.84 11.59
CA ASP A 77 -8.83 -19.73 12.40
C ASP A 77 -8.75 -18.39 11.68
N LYS A 78 -9.27 -18.27 10.46
CA LYS A 78 -9.22 -17.08 9.59
C LYS A 78 -7.80 -16.63 9.21
N HIS A 79 -6.82 -17.52 9.27
CA HIS A 79 -5.45 -17.26 8.85
C HIS A 79 -5.13 -17.90 7.51
N ILE A 80 -4.42 -17.16 6.64
CA ILE A 80 -4.04 -17.58 5.30
C ILE A 80 -2.63 -17.09 5.00
N LEU A 81 -1.87 -17.86 4.20
CA LEU A 81 -0.60 -17.40 3.66
C LEU A 81 -0.84 -16.72 2.31
N LEU A 82 -0.41 -15.49 2.18
CA LEU A 82 -0.41 -14.71 0.94
C LEU A 82 0.99 -14.78 0.31
N ALA A 83 1.11 -15.36 -0.86
CA ALA A 83 2.39 -15.48 -1.56
C ALA A 83 2.27 -15.00 -3.00
N ALA A 84 3.20 -14.15 -3.45
CA ALA A 84 3.19 -13.63 -4.81
C ALA A 84 3.61 -14.70 -5.83
N GLN A 85 3.07 -14.63 -7.04
CA GLN A 85 3.53 -15.41 -8.17
C GLN A 85 4.75 -14.77 -8.81
N LYS A 86 5.67 -15.59 -9.33
CA LYS A 86 6.83 -15.12 -10.09
C LYS A 86 6.43 -14.55 -11.44
N ASN A 87 5.39 -15.12 -12.06
CA ASN A 87 4.83 -14.66 -13.31
C ASN A 87 3.33 -14.37 -13.16
N ALA A 88 2.92 -13.12 -13.35
CA ALA A 88 1.53 -12.69 -13.24
C ALA A 88 0.61 -13.27 -14.35
N GLY A 89 1.19 -13.75 -15.46
CA GLY A 89 0.44 -14.31 -16.58
C GLY A 89 -0.08 -15.74 -16.35
N ASP A 90 0.41 -16.44 -15.32
CA ASP A 90 0.05 -17.83 -15.08
C ASP A 90 -1.30 -17.91 -14.37
N ASP A 91 -2.28 -18.51 -15.03
CA ASP A 91 -3.62 -18.69 -14.46
C ASP A 91 -3.70 -19.81 -13.42
N ASP A 92 -2.98 -20.90 -13.60
CA ASP A 92 -2.85 -22.00 -12.64
C ASP A 92 -1.37 -22.28 -12.36
N PRO A 93 -0.73 -21.47 -11.50
CA PRO A 93 0.70 -21.59 -11.22
C PRO A 93 1.00 -22.90 -10.51
N ALA A 94 2.08 -23.56 -10.93
CA ALA A 94 2.67 -24.63 -10.16
C ALA A 94 3.31 -24.08 -8.88
N THR A 95 3.57 -24.93 -7.90
CA THR A 95 4.12 -24.52 -6.59
C THR A 95 5.51 -23.87 -6.68
N ASP A 96 6.30 -24.23 -7.69
CA ASP A 96 7.61 -23.63 -8.00
C ASP A 96 7.51 -22.24 -8.65
N ALA A 97 6.36 -21.92 -9.25
CA ALA A 97 6.06 -20.59 -9.81
C ALA A 97 5.56 -19.58 -8.74
N ILE A 98 5.45 -20.00 -7.49
CA ILE A 98 5.07 -19.15 -6.35
C ILE A 98 6.34 -18.85 -5.53
N TYR A 99 6.46 -17.65 -4.99
CA TYR A 99 7.56 -17.32 -4.08
C TYR A 99 7.42 -18.07 -2.75
N GLN A 100 8.55 -18.49 -2.20
CA GLN A 100 8.58 -19.27 -0.96
C GLN A 100 8.38 -18.42 0.30
N VAL A 101 8.66 -17.12 0.22
CA VAL A 101 8.40 -16.19 1.31
C VAL A 101 7.13 -15.42 1.01
N GLY A 102 6.22 -15.42 1.95
CA GLY A 102 4.97 -14.71 1.89
C GLY A 102 4.61 -14.05 3.22
N THR A 103 3.40 -13.57 3.31
CA THR A 103 2.86 -12.93 4.51
C THR A 103 1.68 -13.73 5.04
N LEU A 104 1.77 -14.17 6.28
CA LEU A 104 0.60 -14.65 7.02
C LEU A 104 -0.37 -13.48 7.19
N ALA A 105 -1.63 -13.72 6.92
CA ALA A 105 -2.66 -12.70 7.00
C ALA A 105 -3.90 -13.23 7.69
N SER A 106 -4.63 -12.31 8.33
CA SER A 106 -5.95 -12.56 8.88
C SER A 106 -7.03 -12.10 7.91
N VAL A 107 -8.06 -12.91 7.70
CA VAL A 107 -9.23 -12.54 6.89
C VAL A 107 -10.18 -11.72 7.75
N LEU A 108 -10.29 -10.42 7.45
CA LEU A 108 -11.17 -9.48 8.17
C LEU A 108 -12.61 -9.56 7.68
N GLN A 109 -12.81 -9.62 6.36
CA GLN A 109 -14.12 -9.66 5.73
C GLN A 109 -14.07 -10.44 4.42
N LEU A 110 -15.11 -11.19 4.13
CA LEU A 110 -15.30 -11.90 2.86
C LEU A 110 -16.70 -11.61 2.31
N LEU A 111 -16.78 -11.23 1.04
CA LEU A 111 -18.01 -10.94 0.32
C LEU A 111 -18.02 -11.70 -1.01
N LYS A 112 -19.01 -12.58 -1.21
CA LYS A 112 -19.22 -13.25 -2.50
C LYS A 112 -20.01 -12.31 -3.42
N LEU A 113 -19.53 -12.11 -4.64
CA LEU A 113 -20.16 -11.28 -5.65
C LEU A 113 -21.08 -12.16 -6.55
N PRO A 114 -22.06 -11.55 -7.23
CA PRO A 114 -23.00 -12.29 -8.07
C PRO A 114 -22.34 -13.00 -9.28
N ASP A 115 -21.18 -12.54 -9.71
CA ASP A 115 -20.38 -13.12 -10.81
C ASP A 115 -19.52 -14.32 -10.39
N GLY A 116 -19.63 -14.75 -9.12
CA GLY A 116 -18.83 -15.83 -8.55
C GLY A 116 -17.47 -15.38 -7.99
N THR A 117 -17.05 -14.14 -8.23
CA THR A 117 -15.82 -13.59 -7.65
C THR A 117 -15.99 -13.36 -6.17
N VAL A 118 -14.92 -13.57 -5.40
CA VAL A 118 -14.88 -13.29 -3.95
C VAL A 118 -14.04 -12.06 -3.70
N LYS A 119 -14.63 -11.05 -3.08
CA LYS A 119 -13.90 -9.91 -2.53
C LYS A 119 -13.55 -10.21 -1.08
N VAL A 120 -12.27 -10.22 -0.76
CA VAL A 120 -11.78 -10.47 0.60
C VAL A 120 -10.93 -9.30 1.08
N LEU A 121 -11.16 -8.87 2.31
CA LEU A 121 -10.30 -7.90 3.00
C LEU A 121 -9.38 -8.66 3.93
N VAL A 122 -8.08 -8.50 3.75
CA VAL A 122 -7.05 -9.19 4.51
C VAL A 122 -6.11 -8.19 5.20
N GLU A 123 -5.58 -8.58 6.34
CA GLU A 123 -4.55 -7.86 7.07
C GLU A 123 -3.32 -8.73 7.22
N GLY A 124 -2.19 -8.29 6.68
CA GLY A 124 -0.90 -8.94 6.87
C GLY A 124 -0.46 -8.89 8.33
N THR A 125 0.04 -10.00 8.86
CA THR A 125 0.43 -10.11 10.27
C THR A 125 1.92 -10.37 10.47
N ALA A 126 2.49 -11.34 9.75
CA ALA A 126 3.88 -11.73 9.91
C ALA A 126 4.46 -12.33 8.62
N ARG A 127 5.76 -12.22 8.45
CA ARG A 127 6.49 -12.93 7.40
C ARG A 127 6.55 -14.42 7.69
N ALA A 128 6.39 -15.22 6.65
CA ALA A 128 6.53 -16.67 6.75
C ALA A 128 7.18 -17.27 5.51
N ARG A 129 7.90 -18.36 5.71
CA ARG A 129 8.52 -19.15 4.65
C ARG A 129 7.77 -20.46 4.48
N VAL A 130 7.47 -20.83 3.25
CA VAL A 130 6.97 -22.14 2.87
C VAL A 130 8.11 -23.14 3.01
N LEU A 131 7.89 -24.16 3.82
CA LEU A 131 8.82 -25.31 3.96
C LEU A 131 8.50 -26.36 2.92
N ARG A 132 7.23 -26.70 2.76
CA ARG A 132 6.73 -27.62 1.74
C ARG A 132 5.24 -27.41 1.51
N TYR A 133 4.79 -27.70 0.30
CA TYR A 133 3.38 -27.82 -0.01
C TYR A 133 2.86 -29.21 0.33
N THR A 134 1.61 -29.32 0.73
CA THR A 134 0.91 -30.59 0.96
C THR A 134 0.18 -31.05 -0.29
N ASP A 135 -0.09 -32.35 -0.39
CA ASP A 135 -0.88 -32.92 -1.49
C ASP A 135 -2.38 -32.69 -1.26
N ASN A 136 -2.84 -31.45 -1.40
CA ASN A 136 -4.24 -31.09 -1.33
C ASN A 136 -4.76 -30.75 -2.74
N ALA A 137 -5.73 -31.53 -3.22
CA ALA A 137 -6.27 -31.36 -4.57
C ALA A 137 -7.19 -30.14 -4.73
N ASN A 138 -7.79 -29.66 -3.63
CA ASN A 138 -8.82 -28.63 -3.67
C ASN A 138 -8.26 -27.21 -3.63
N TYR A 139 -7.13 -27.00 -2.94
CA TYR A 139 -6.47 -25.70 -2.81
C TYR A 139 -4.99 -25.88 -2.45
N PHE A 140 -4.21 -24.82 -2.59
CA PHE A 140 -2.83 -24.83 -2.13
C PHE A 140 -2.77 -24.75 -0.60
N GLU A 141 -2.07 -25.70 0.01
CA GLU A 141 -1.80 -25.74 1.43
C GLU A 141 -0.31 -25.96 1.64
N ALA A 142 0.26 -25.30 2.63
CA ALA A 142 1.68 -25.41 2.92
C ALA A 142 1.97 -25.45 4.42
N GLU A 143 2.98 -26.23 4.76
CA GLU A 143 3.68 -26.14 6.03
C GLU A 143 4.59 -24.93 6.00
N VAL A 144 4.44 -24.00 6.96
CA VAL A 144 5.17 -22.73 6.98
C VAL A 144 5.90 -22.52 8.30
N GLU A 145 6.96 -21.71 8.24
CA GLU A 145 7.72 -21.24 9.38
C GLU A 145 7.66 -19.71 9.42
N ARG A 146 7.35 -19.13 10.58
CA ARG A 146 7.44 -17.68 10.78
C ARG A 146 8.89 -17.22 10.75
N ILE A 147 9.18 -16.17 10.02
CA ILE A 147 10.51 -15.61 9.90
C ILE A 147 10.67 -14.53 10.96
N PRO A 148 11.60 -14.69 11.92
CA PRO A 148 11.90 -13.66 12.90
C PRO A 148 12.61 -12.48 12.22
N GLU A 149 12.37 -11.28 12.71
CA GLU A 149 13.03 -10.06 12.25
C GLU A 149 14.11 -9.63 13.23
N THR A 150 15.18 -9.03 12.69
CA THR A 150 16.26 -8.43 13.48
C THR A 150 16.34 -6.93 13.17
N ILE A 151 16.51 -6.12 14.21
CA ILE A 151 16.43 -4.66 14.05
C ILE A 151 17.71 -4.07 13.43
N GLY A 152 18.89 -4.64 13.72
CA GLY A 152 20.17 -4.06 13.34
C GLY A 152 20.70 -3.06 14.38
N THR A 153 21.64 -2.18 14.00
CA THR A 153 22.28 -1.21 14.89
C THR A 153 21.36 -0.01 15.16
N LYS A 154 21.06 0.27 16.43
CA LYS A 154 20.06 1.30 16.81
C LYS A 154 20.33 2.69 16.23
N THR A 155 21.59 3.14 16.24
CA THR A 155 21.93 4.49 15.72
C THR A 155 21.77 4.59 14.22
N GLU A 156 22.12 3.54 13.50
CA GLU A 156 22.05 3.46 12.05
C GLU A 156 20.60 3.42 11.57
N ILE A 157 19.77 2.59 12.19
CA ILE A 157 18.36 2.43 11.82
C ILE A 157 17.57 3.73 12.04
N GLU A 158 17.87 4.49 13.07
CA GLU A 158 17.23 5.79 13.32
C GLU A 158 17.57 6.81 12.23
N ALA A 159 18.83 6.86 11.77
CA ALA A 159 19.25 7.72 10.68
C ALA A 159 18.61 7.30 9.34
N LEU A 160 18.61 6.01 9.05
CA LEU A 160 17.96 5.44 7.86
C LEU A 160 16.45 5.72 7.85
N ALA A 161 15.77 5.55 8.98
CA ALA A 161 14.33 5.81 9.09
C ALA A 161 14.00 7.27 8.78
N ARG A 162 14.75 8.22 9.35
CA ARG A 162 14.57 9.67 9.07
C ARG A 162 14.82 9.98 7.58
N SER A 163 15.85 9.40 7.01
CA SER A 163 16.18 9.57 5.58
C SER A 163 15.10 8.98 4.69
N ALA A 164 14.58 7.79 5.04
CA ALA A 164 13.51 7.12 4.31
C ALA A 164 12.20 7.94 4.34
N VAL A 165 11.82 8.51 5.48
CA VAL A 165 10.63 9.37 5.59
C VAL A 165 10.79 10.63 4.72
N SER A 166 11.95 11.31 4.80
CA SER A 166 12.21 12.49 3.96
C SER A 166 12.19 12.17 2.47
N GLN A 167 12.76 11.04 2.07
CA GLN A 167 12.77 10.61 0.68
C GLN A 167 11.37 10.19 0.21
N PHE A 168 10.56 9.59 1.08
CA PHE A 168 9.18 9.26 0.79
C PHE A 168 8.32 10.50 0.56
N GLU A 169 8.54 11.58 1.32
CA GLU A 169 7.89 12.87 1.04
C GLU A 169 8.20 13.39 -0.37
N ASN A 170 9.46 13.29 -0.81
CA ASN A 170 9.87 13.68 -2.16
C ASN A 170 9.19 12.80 -3.21
N TYR A 171 9.11 11.49 -2.98
CA TYR A 171 8.44 10.55 -3.86
C TYR A 171 6.96 10.86 -4.01
N VAL A 172 6.23 11.08 -2.92
CA VAL A 172 4.79 11.42 -2.94
C VAL A 172 4.53 12.75 -3.65
N LYS A 173 5.38 13.77 -3.48
CA LYS A 173 5.27 15.06 -4.20
C LYS A 173 5.39 14.89 -5.74
N LEU A 174 6.14 13.90 -6.20
CA LEU A 174 6.31 13.61 -7.62
C LEU A 174 5.27 12.65 -8.17
N ASN A 175 4.82 11.69 -7.36
CA ASN A 175 3.87 10.65 -7.75
C ASN A 175 2.42 11.04 -7.40
N LYS A 176 1.70 11.55 -8.40
CA LYS A 176 0.30 11.99 -8.23
C LYS A 176 -0.70 10.85 -7.93
N LYS A 177 -0.28 9.60 -8.00
CA LYS A 177 -1.15 8.44 -7.71
C LYS A 177 -1.30 8.17 -6.21
N ILE A 178 -0.42 8.74 -5.38
CA ILE A 178 -0.42 8.55 -3.93
C ILE A 178 -1.09 9.77 -3.28
N SER A 179 -2.06 9.51 -2.38
CA SER A 179 -2.68 10.58 -1.60
C SER A 179 -1.68 11.23 -0.65
N PRO A 180 -1.62 12.57 -0.54
CA PRO A 180 -0.77 13.25 0.43
C PRO A 180 -1.05 12.89 1.89
N GLU A 181 -2.24 12.38 2.21
CA GLU A 181 -2.63 11.95 3.56
C GLU A 181 -1.76 10.80 4.09
N VAL A 182 -1.21 9.98 3.18
CA VAL A 182 -0.29 8.89 3.52
C VAL A 182 0.96 9.41 4.23
N LEU A 183 1.42 10.63 3.94
CA LEU A 183 2.57 11.25 4.61
C LEU A 183 2.33 11.41 6.12
N GLY A 184 1.12 11.83 6.51
CA GLY A 184 0.75 11.96 7.92
C GLY A 184 0.77 10.62 8.66
N THR A 185 0.31 9.57 7.99
CA THR A 185 0.32 8.21 8.54
C THR A 185 1.75 7.69 8.69
N VAL A 186 2.58 7.82 7.65
CA VAL A 186 3.97 7.35 7.66
C VAL A 186 4.81 8.09 8.70
N ALA A 187 4.62 9.40 8.86
CA ALA A 187 5.35 10.21 9.84
C ALA A 187 5.04 9.83 11.31
N GLN A 188 3.92 9.17 11.58
CA GLN A 188 3.50 8.74 12.91
C GLN A 188 3.94 7.31 13.26
N ILE A 189 4.57 6.59 12.35
CA ILE A 189 5.01 5.22 12.58
C ILE A 189 6.33 5.23 13.36
N GLU A 190 6.30 4.74 14.58
CA GLU A 190 7.48 4.62 15.45
C GLU A 190 8.24 3.31 15.24
N ASP A 191 7.54 2.25 14.83
CA ASP A 191 8.12 0.94 14.55
C ASP A 191 8.83 0.95 13.19
N TYR A 192 10.13 0.70 13.19
CA TYR A 192 10.96 0.75 11.98
C TYR A 192 10.63 -0.34 10.96
N SER A 193 10.23 -1.54 11.43
CA SER A 193 9.79 -2.62 10.53
C SER A 193 8.50 -2.22 9.82
N LYS A 194 7.53 -1.75 10.58
CA LYS A 194 6.26 -1.24 10.04
C LYS A 194 6.46 -0.05 9.11
N LEU A 195 7.41 0.84 9.43
CA LEU A 195 7.75 1.99 8.58
C LEU A 195 8.27 1.53 7.22
N ALA A 196 9.25 0.63 7.20
CA ALA A 196 9.82 0.08 5.97
C ALA A 196 8.75 -0.59 5.10
N ASP A 197 7.93 -1.44 5.71
CA ASP A 197 6.87 -2.18 5.03
C ASP A 197 5.76 -1.27 4.49
N THR A 198 5.38 -0.24 5.26
CA THR A 198 4.38 0.73 4.82
C THR A 198 4.89 1.53 3.63
N ILE A 199 6.12 2.03 3.67
CA ILE A 199 6.71 2.74 2.52
C ILE A 199 6.78 1.81 1.30
N ALA A 200 7.31 0.57 1.45
CA ALA A 200 7.43 -0.41 0.37
C ALA A 200 6.10 -0.72 -0.30
N SER A 201 5.02 -0.79 0.47
CA SER A 201 3.66 -1.04 -0.06
C SER A 201 3.21 0.01 -1.06
N HIS A 202 3.61 1.27 -0.87
CA HIS A 202 3.23 2.41 -1.71
C HIS A 202 4.16 2.64 -2.92
N LEU A 203 5.30 1.94 -3.01
CA LEU A 203 6.19 2.08 -4.15
C LEU A 203 5.60 1.45 -5.42
N ALA A 204 5.79 2.10 -6.56
CA ALA A 204 5.34 1.62 -7.86
C ALA A 204 6.42 0.79 -8.58
N VAL A 205 7.11 -0.06 -7.83
CA VAL A 205 8.19 -0.94 -8.33
C VAL A 205 7.67 -2.32 -8.74
N LYS A 206 8.50 -3.10 -9.40
CA LYS A 206 8.16 -4.46 -9.85
C LYS A 206 7.90 -5.40 -8.67
N ILE A 207 7.12 -6.45 -8.92
CA ILE A 207 6.84 -7.50 -7.93
C ILE A 207 8.12 -8.11 -7.37
N ALA A 208 9.11 -8.38 -8.23
CA ALA A 208 10.39 -8.95 -7.80
C ALA A 208 11.13 -8.05 -6.79
N ASP A 209 11.12 -6.73 -7.01
CA ASP A 209 11.74 -5.77 -6.10
C ASP A 209 11.00 -5.71 -4.75
N LYS A 210 9.66 -5.71 -4.78
CA LYS A 210 8.83 -5.79 -3.56
C LYS A 210 9.07 -7.10 -2.81
N GLN A 211 9.19 -8.19 -3.54
CA GLN A 211 9.45 -9.50 -2.96
C GLN A 211 10.83 -9.54 -2.28
N ASP A 212 11.85 -8.96 -2.90
CA ASP A 212 13.18 -8.84 -2.30
C ASP A 212 13.16 -8.03 -0.99
N VAL A 213 12.35 -6.96 -0.92
CA VAL A 213 12.11 -6.22 0.32
C VAL A 213 11.39 -7.10 1.35
N LEU A 214 10.37 -7.88 0.95
CA LEU A 214 9.66 -8.78 1.85
C LEU A 214 10.59 -9.87 2.42
N GLU A 215 11.50 -10.39 1.62
CA GLU A 215 12.46 -11.43 2.01
C GLU A 215 13.59 -10.92 2.92
N THR A 216 13.79 -9.60 2.97
CA THR A 216 14.82 -8.98 3.79
C THR A 216 14.39 -8.93 5.27
N THR A 217 15.03 -9.75 6.10
CA THR A 217 14.66 -9.94 7.51
C THR A 217 15.31 -8.93 8.46
N VAL A 218 16.46 -8.37 8.08
CA VAL A 218 17.14 -7.31 8.83
C VAL A 218 16.50 -5.97 8.51
N VAL A 219 15.96 -5.29 9.51
CA VAL A 219 15.15 -4.07 9.30
C VAL A 219 15.99 -2.90 8.79
N SER A 220 17.25 -2.75 9.24
CA SER A 220 18.19 -1.75 8.69
C SER A 220 18.39 -1.93 7.18
N ASP A 221 18.69 -3.16 6.75
CA ASP A 221 18.94 -3.49 5.33
C ASP A 221 17.68 -3.28 4.48
N ARG A 222 16.51 -3.57 5.07
CA ARG A 222 15.22 -3.34 4.45
C ARG A 222 14.94 -1.85 4.23
N LEU A 223 15.23 -1.00 5.22
CA LEU A 223 15.11 0.46 5.09
C LEU A 223 16.06 1.01 4.02
N GLU A 224 17.29 0.49 3.95
CA GLU A 224 18.26 0.88 2.94
C GLU A 224 17.79 0.48 1.53
N LYS A 225 17.26 -0.75 1.36
CA LYS A 225 16.67 -1.20 0.09
C LYS A 225 15.49 -0.32 -0.33
N VAL A 226 14.57 -0.05 0.60
CA VAL A 226 13.41 0.82 0.34
C VAL A 226 13.85 2.23 -0.06
N TYR A 227 14.87 2.78 0.61
CA TYR A 227 15.47 4.06 0.26
C TYR A 227 16.05 4.06 -1.16
N THR A 228 16.82 3.05 -1.51
CA THR A 228 17.43 2.90 -2.84
C THR A 228 16.37 2.76 -3.94
N LEU A 229 15.31 1.98 -3.69
CA LEU A 229 14.19 1.86 -4.62
C LEU A 229 13.47 3.19 -4.83
N MET A 230 13.25 3.96 -3.75
CA MET A 230 12.66 5.30 -3.87
C MET A 230 13.53 6.24 -4.68
N GLU A 231 14.84 6.22 -4.49
CA GLU A 231 15.77 7.07 -5.23
C GLU A 231 15.73 6.78 -6.73
N SER A 232 15.69 5.50 -7.10
CA SER A 232 15.52 5.06 -8.48
C SER A 232 14.19 5.55 -9.07
N GLU A 233 13.08 5.33 -8.36
CA GLU A 233 11.74 5.75 -8.81
C GLU A 233 11.63 7.28 -8.94
N ILE A 234 12.16 8.05 -8.00
CA ILE A 234 12.20 9.51 -8.07
C ILE A 234 12.94 9.96 -9.33
N SER A 235 14.08 9.33 -9.65
CA SER A 235 14.85 9.64 -10.84
C SER A 235 14.03 9.38 -12.12
N VAL A 236 13.33 8.26 -12.20
CA VAL A 236 12.43 7.92 -13.31
C VAL A 236 11.29 8.95 -13.43
N LEU A 237 10.60 9.26 -12.34
CA LEU A 237 9.49 10.23 -12.32
C LEU A 237 9.95 11.64 -12.75
N GLN A 238 11.16 12.06 -12.38
CA GLN A 238 11.74 13.33 -12.81
C GLN A 238 12.00 13.36 -14.33
N VAL A 239 12.54 12.27 -14.89
CA VAL A 239 12.75 12.13 -16.33
C VAL A 239 11.41 12.12 -17.08
N GLU A 240 10.44 11.35 -16.63
CA GLU A 240 9.08 11.35 -17.20
C GLU A 240 8.45 12.73 -17.21
N ARG A 241 8.56 13.49 -16.11
CA ARG A 241 8.07 14.87 -16.03
C ARG A 241 8.74 15.77 -17.05
N LYS A 242 10.06 15.66 -17.24
CA LYS A 242 10.81 16.41 -18.25
C LYS A 242 10.36 16.06 -19.66
N ILE A 243 10.21 14.77 -19.98
CA ILE A 243 9.72 14.28 -21.27
C ILE A 243 8.32 14.82 -21.54
N ARG A 244 7.38 14.66 -20.60
CA ARG A 244 6.00 15.14 -20.73
C ARG A 244 5.94 16.66 -20.97
N SER A 245 6.76 17.43 -20.28
CA SER A 245 6.85 18.89 -20.49
C SER A 245 7.40 19.24 -21.86
N ARG A 246 8.37 18.48 -22.37
CA ARG A 246 8.94 18.67 -23.73
C ARG A 246 7.90 18.34 -24.80
N VAL A 247 7.21 17.20 -24.68
CA VAL A 247 6.16 16.78 -25.62
C VAL A 247 5.03 17.82 -25.65
N LYS A 248 4.58 18.27 -24.48
CA LYS A 248 3.53 19.31 -24.40
C LYS A 248 3.94 20.58 -25.16
N ARG A 249 5.14 21.10 -24.93
CA ARG A 249 5.67 22.28 -25.64
C ARG A 249 5.76 22.06 -27.15
N GLN A 250 6.19 20.88 -27.59
CA GLN A 250 6.26 20.55 -29.01
C GLN A 250 4.86 20.52 -29.63
N MET A 251 3.88 19.92 -28.97
CA MET A 251 2.50 19.90 -29.45
C MET A 251 1.91 21.31 -29.55
N GLU A 252 2.11 22.16 -28.54
CA GLU A 252 1.67 23.56 -28.53
C GLU A 252 2.31 24.34 -29.69
N LYS A 253 3.60 24.11 -29.97
CA LYS A 253 4.30 24.73 -31.10
C LYS A 253 3.72 24.28 -32.42
N THR A 254 3.58 22.99 -32.66
CA THR A 254 3.01 22.43 -33.90
C THR A 254 1.56 22.91 -34.14
N GLN A 255 0.74 22.95 -33.09
CA GLN A 255 -0.62 23.44 -33.18
C GLN A 255 -0.65 24.92 -33.56
N ARG A 256 0.24 25.74 -32.99
CA ARG A 256 0.37 27.16 -33.35
C ARG A 256 0.84 27.36 -34.78
N GLU A 257 1.83 26.57 -35.24
CA GLU A 257 2.31 26.60 -36.62
C GLU A 257 1.21 26.21 -37.60
N TYR A 258 0.43 25.17 -37.29
CA TYR A 258 -0.72 24.78 -38.10
C TYR A 258 -1.77 25.93 -38.21
N TYR A 259 -2.14 26.53 -37.09
CA TYR A 259 -3.10 27.63 -37.05
C TYR A 259 -2.60 28.85 -37.88
N LEU A 260 -1.32 29.22 -37.75
CA LEU A 260 -0.75 30.33 -38.55
C LEU A 260 -0.73 30.01 -40.04
N ASN A 261 -0.41 28.78 -40.42
CA ASN A 261 -0.46 28.36 -41.83
C ASN A 261 -1.86 28.41 -42.40
N GLU A 262 -2.88 28.02 -41.68
CA GLU A 262 -4.28 28.11 -42.13
C GLU A 262 -4.74 29.56 -42.23
N GLN A 263 -4.35 30.43 -41.29
CA GLN A 263 -4.62 31.86 -41.41
C GLN A 263 -3.93 32.45 -42.65
N MET A 264 -2.68 32.11 -42.91
CA MET A 264 -1.95 32.59 -44.09
C MET A 264 -2.62 32.16 -45.39
N LYS A 265 -3.07 30.90 -45.47
CA LYS A 265 -3.84 30.41 -46.64
C LYS A 265 -5.17 31.16 -46.84
N ALA A 266 -5.89 31.44 -45.73
CA ALA A 266 -7.15 32.22 -45.81
C ALA A 266 -6.90 33.63 -46.33
N ILE A 267 -5.87 34.31 -45.80
CA ILE A 267 -5.50 35.67 -46.27
C ILE A 267 -5.07 35.63 -47.73
N GLN A 268 -4.31 34.63 -48.18
CA GLN A 268 -3.91 34.50 -49.60
C GLN A 268 -5.10 34.31 -50.51
N ARG A 269 -6.14 33.54 -50.12
CA ARG A 269 -7.37 33.40 -50.89
C ARG A 269 -8.14 34.72 -50.99
N GLU A 270 -8.31 35.45 -49.90
CA GLU A 270 -8.99 36.74 -49.89
C GLU A 270 -8.26 37.77 -50.76
N LEU A 271 -6.91 37.78 -50.75
CA LEU A 271 -6.12 38.67 -51.60
C LEU A 271 -6.18 38.24 -53.06
N GLY A 272 -6.22 36.95 -53.39
CA GLY A 272 -6.36 36.45 -54.77
C GLY A 272 -7.73 36.75 -55.36
N GLU A 273 -8.82 36.60 -54.57
CA GLU A 273 -10.16 36.98 -54.99
C GLU A 273 -10.30 38.50 -55.24
N GLN A 274 -9.52 39.35 -54.54
CA GLN A 274 -9.49 40.79 -54.80
C GLN A 274 -8.72 41.14 -56.08
N ASP A 275 -7.68 40.41 -56.46
CA ASP A 275 -6.93 40.64 -57.72
C ASP A 275 -7.75 40.18 -58.92
N ASP A 276 -8.42 39.00 -58.85
CA ASP A 276 -9.32 38.54 -59.92
C ASP A 276 -10.49 39.53 -60.16
N SER A 277 -11.07 40.13 -59.13
CA SER A 277 -12.13 41.14 -59.27
C SER A 277 -11.63 42.49 -59.81
N ARG A 278 -10.36 42.83 -59.64
CA ARG A 278 -9.73 44.01 -60.25
C ARG A 278 -9.40 43.80 -61.71
N ASP A 279 -8.98 42.60 -62.08
CA ASP A 279 -8.72 42.28 -63.50
C ASP A 279 -9.98 42.21 -64.32
N GLU A 280 -11.12 41.67 -63.76
CA GLU A 280 -12.44 41.73 -64.40
C GLU A 280 -12.94 43.15 -64.57
N LEU A 281 -12.66 44.09 -63.67
CA LEU A 281 -13.03 45.52 -63.83
C LEU A 281 -12.18 46.25 -64.88
N ASN A 282 -10.93 45.87 -65.08
CA ASN A 282 -10.04 46.42 -66.07
C ASN A 282 -10.29 45.88 -67.49
N GLU A 283 -10.91 44.69 -67.63
CA GLU A 283 -11.39 44.18 -68.95
C GLU A 283 -12.69 44.79 -69.43
N LEU A 284 -13.43 45.52 -68.57
CA LEU A 284 -14.71 46.18 -68.91
C LEU A 284 -14.58 47.65 -69.22
N GLU A 285 -13.40 48.28 -69.18
CA GLU A 285 -13.07 49.63 -69.68
C GLU A 285 -12.45 49.57 -71.11
#